data_8e2a281314f8f0242148fced6e045d36
#
_entry.id   8e2a281314f8f0242148fced6e045d36
#
_cell.length_a   1.000
_cell.length_b   1.000
_cell.length_c   1.000
_cell.angle_alpha   90.00
_cell.angle_beta   90.00
_cell.angle_gamma   90.00
#
_symmetry.space_group_name_H-M   'P 1'
#
loop_
_entity.id
_entity.type
_entity.pdbx_description
1 polymer ?
#
loop_
_entity_poly.entity_id
_entity_poly.type
_entity_poly.pdbx_seq_one_letter_code
_entity_poly.pdbx_strand_id
1 'polypeptide(L)'
;MSQINENLIRTVFDEMLKYKATLAKMVLDEEEDEEITDYRILADLITKNFPWPVGVELRRLFSGSMRQLDRMRLDQIFKTIERSMQFLSFVMLSQLVKEKTGGKITIPESFSKEFNNRFLVLTMGNFSWLIRSVGNIFEEQKVEWFMPEMGESFKNKFYNALDFWIPERNEIGHYQINLTQEDIEKRCVEYEEKLTFILQKMAFLAKYKLVSVKEIKVIKSKVQVATFHHVIDLLNSSDSDFKAKEFNERAYTESHSVLLMKTMKSLEEYLNLSPLIIDTSTEILDTKEKFDIKKDIFMYSKYRNDQLMYLGTEVTEKCDLRSLKNYDVLLMEFRQLLSAITGTEQPAV
;
A
#
# COMPACT_ATOMS: atom_id res chain seq x y z
N MET A 1 22.85 -24.35 8.07
CA MET A 1 22.10 -23.74 6.94
C MET A 1 21.43 -22.51 7.48
N SER A 2 21.61 -21.34 6.89
CA SER A 2 21.00 -20.12 7.37
C SER A 2 19.50 -20.29 7.34
N GLN A 3 18.85 -19.91 8.42
CA GLN A 3 17.40 -19.89 8.58
C GLN A 3 16.81 -18.69 7.80
N ILE A 4 16.85 -18.81 6.46
CA ILE A 4 16.40 -17.75 5.54
C ILE A 4 14.94 -17.41 5.86
N ASN A 5 14.65 -16.12 5.99
CA ASN A 5 13.37 -15.54 6.40
C ASN A 5 12.97 -15.77 7.87
N GLU A 6 13.54 -16.72 8.61
CA GLU A 6 13.05 -17.04 9.95
C GLU A 6 13.18 -15.86 10.92
N ASN A 7 14.35 -15.20 10.92
CA ASN A 7 14.55 -14.01 11.75
C ASN A 7 13.62 -12.85 11.32
N LEU A 8 13.46 -12.64 10.02
CA LEU A 8 12.55 -11.63 9.49
C LEU A 8 11.10 -11.92 9.92
N ILE A 9 10.64 -13.15 9.71
CA ILE A 9 9.28 -13.58 10.04
C ILE A 9 9.03 -13.42 11.55
N ARG A 10 9.93 -13.91 12.39
CA ARG A 10 9.79 -13.82 13.83
C ARG A 10 9.75 -12.37 14.30
N THR A 11 10.74 -11.57 13.90
CA THR A 11 10.84 -10.16 14.30
C THR A 11 9.60 -9.34 13.91
N VAL A 12 9.11 -9.54 12.68
CA VAL A 12 7.94 -8.81 12.19
C VAL A 12 6.67 -9.30 12.91
N PHE A 13 6.51 -10.61 13.11
CA PHE A 13 5.36 -11.17 13.80
C PHE A 13 5.29 -10.70 15.26
N ASP A 14 6.38 -10.78 16.01
CA ASP A 14 6.45 -10.33 17.40
C ASP A 14 6.10 -8.83 17.53
N GLU A 15 6.52 -8.02 16.57
CA GLU A 15 6.13 -6.60 16.54
C GLU A 15 4.63 -6.43 16.22
N MET A 16 4.07 -7.23 15.29
CA MET A 16 2.64 -7.19 14.96
C MET A 16 1.75 -7.51 16.14
N LEU A 17 2.17 -8.39 17.03
CA LEU A 17 1.42 -8.74 18.25
C LEU A 17 1.15 -7.53 19.15
N LYS A 18 2.03 -6.53 19.18
CA LYS A 18 1.84 -5.28 19.94
C LYS A 18 0.63 -4.48 19.45
N TYR A 19 0.34 -4.56 18.15
CA TYR A 19 -0.75 -3.81 17.51
C TYR A 19 -2.01 -4.66 17.30
N LYS A 20 -1.86 -5.99 17.29
CA LYS A 20 -2.95 -6.94 17.04
C LYS A 20 -2.79 -8.19 17.89
N ALA A 21 -3.00 -8.04 19.20
CA ALA A 21 -2.86 -9.13 20.18
C ALA A 21 -3.73 -10.36 19.90
N THR A 22 -4.83 -10.21 19.11
CA THR A 22 -5.66 -11.36 18.73
C THR A 22 -4.94 -12.39 17.87
N LEU A 23 -3.81 -12.03 17.23
CA LEU A 23 -3.00 -12.99 16.49
C LEU A 23 -2.32 -14.01 17.40
N ALA A 24 -2.06 -13.68 18.66
CA ALA A 24 -1.50 -14.63 19.62
C ALA A 24 -2.38 -15.87 19.79
N LYS A 25 -3.70 -15.70 19.77
CA LYS A 25 -4.66 -16.80 19.88
C LYS A 25 -4.63 -17.76 18.68
N MET A 26 -4.09 -17.33 17.55
CA MET A 26 -3.98 -18.14 16.32
C MET A 26 -2.70 -18.97 16.28
N VAL A 27 -1.79 -18.73 17.22
CA VAL A 27 -0.49 -19.40 17.34
C VAL A 27 -0.34 -20.16 18.67
N LEU A 28 -1.36 -20.15 19.52
CA LEU A 28 -1.40 -21.01 20.70
C LEU A 28 -2.10 -22.31 20.32
N ASP A 29 -1.44 -23.42 20.54
CA ASP A 29 -2.08 -24.72 20.53
C ASP A 29 -2.90 -24.85 21.82
N GLU A 30 -4.24 -24.89 21.70
CA GLU A 30 -5.14 -24.97 22.85
C GLU A 30 -5.00 -26.29 23.63
N GLU A 31 -4.41 -27.34 23.01
CA GLU A 31 -4.27 -28.67 23.61
C GLU A 31 -2.93 -28.84 24.36
N GLU A 32 -1.87 -28.14 23.94
CA GLU A 32 -0.52 -28.36 24.49
C GLU A 32 0.05 -27.14 25.27
N ASP A 33 -0.64 -26.00 25.31
CA ASP A 33 -0.15 -24.72 25.88
C ASP A 33 1.23 -24.28 25.30
N GLU A 34 1.61 -24.82 24.15
CA GLU A 34 2.86 -24.52 23.46
C GLU A 34 2.65 -23.49 22.33
N GLU A 35 3.59 -22.56 22.20
CA GLU A 35 3.61 -21.59 21.12
C GLU A 35 3.99 -22.29 19.80
N ILE A 36 3.12 -22.18 18.77
CA ILE A 36 3.43 -22.70 17.44
C ILE A 36 4.65 -21.97 16.89
N THR A 37 5.73 -22.72 16.68
CA THR A 37 6.99 -22.22 16.10
C THR A 37 7.11 -22.45 14.60
N ASP A 38 6.04 -22.94 13.93
CA ASP A 38 6.08 -23.14 12.46
C ASP A 38 6.10 -21.79 11.74
N TYR A 39 7.26 -21.42 11.21
CA TYR A 39 7.46 -20.19 10.47
C TYR A 39 6.55 -20.03 9.24
N ARG A 40 5.98 -21.12 8.70
CA ARG A 40 5.01 -21.05 7.60
C ARG A 40 3.69 -20.45 8.06
N ILE A 41 3.24 -20.81 9.26
CA ILE A 41 2.04 -20.25 9.88
C ILE A 41 2.25 -18.78 10.20
N LEU A 42 3.38 -18.42 10.81
CA LEU A 42 3.71 -17.02 11.09
C LEU A 42 3.81 -16.18 9.82
N ALA A 43 4.46 -16.71 8.77
CA ALA A 43 4.55 -16.05 7.47
C ALA A 43 3.17 -15.81 6.82
N ASP A 44 2.28 -16.80 6.89
CA ASP A 44 0.91 -16.68 6.40
C ASP A 44 0.13 -15.62 7.19
N LEU A 45 0.25 -15.59 8.51
CA LEU A 45 -0.37 -14.57 9.35
C LEU A 45 0.16 -13.16 9.03
N ILE A 46 1.47 -13.00 8.78
CA ILE A 46 2.04 -11.72 8.35
C ILE A 46 1.42 -11.28 7.03
N THR A 47 1.46 -12.15 6.02
CA THR A 47 0.97 -11.81 4.68
C THR A 47 -0.52 -11.47 4.67
N LYS A 48 -1.34 -12.19 5.45
CA LYS A 48 -2.79 -11.94 5.58
C LYS A 48 -3.14 -10.64 6.31
N ASN A 49 -2.23 -10.11 7.11
CA ASN A 49 -2.52 -8.95 7.94
C ASN A 49 -1.86 -7.66 7.45
N PHE A 50 -0.84 -7.72 6.60
CA PHE A 50 -0.39 -6.54 5.88
C PHE A 50 -1.39 -6.14 4.78
N PRO A 51 -1.49 -4.84 4.43
CA PRO A 51 -2.28 -4.39 3.27
C PRO A 51 -1.85 -5.11 1.99
N TRP A 52 -2.81 -5.40 1.11
CA TRP A 52 -2.60 -6.19 -0.11
C TRP A 52 -1.31 -5.90 -0.86
N PRO A 53 -0.94 -4.61 -1.20
CA PRO A 53 0.24 -4.37 -2.01
C PRO A 53 1.55 -4.85 -1.38
N VAL A 54 1.63 -4.77 -0.05
CA VAL A 54 2.80 -5.24 0.72
C VAL A 54 2.71 -6.74 0.97
N GLY A 55 1.53 -7.23 1.35
CA GLY A 55 1.27 -8.63 1.66
C GLY A 55 1.58 -9.56 0.48
N VAL A 56 1.26 -9.16 -0.76
CA VAL A 56 1.58 -9.92 -1.98
C VAL A 56 3.09 -10.10 -2.16
N GLU A 57 3.86 -9.03 -1.97
CA GLU A 57 5.31 -9.11 -2.13
C GLU A 57 5.96 -9.94 -1.00
N LEU A 58 5.41 -9.86 0.22
CA LEU A 58 5.85 -10.72 1.33
C LEU A 58 5.51 -12.19 1.07
N ARG A 59 4.32 -12.50 0.54
CA ARG A 59 3.94 -13.86 0.16
C ARG A 59 4.92 -14.45 -0.86
N ARG A 60 5.34 -13.66 -1.85
CA ARG A 60 6.36 -14.06 -2.82
C ARG A 60 7.71 -14.28 -2.14
N LEU A 61 8.16 -13.36 -1.30
CA LEU A 61 9.45 -13.45 -0.60
C LEU A 61 9.52 -14.66 0.32
N PHE A 62 8.41 -15.05 0.95
CA PHE A 62 8.34 -16.20 1.86
C PHE A 62 8.12 -17.53 1.12
N SER A 63 7.89 -17.51 -0.18
CA SER A 63 7.69 -18.74 -0.97
C SER A 63 8.95 -19.61 -0.99
N GLY A 64 8.75 -20.93 -1.20
CA GLY A 64 9.85 -21.90 -1.23
C GLY A 64 10.90 -21.62 -2.30
N SER A 65 10.51 -21.03 -3.44
CA SER A 65 11.41 -20.64 -4.54
C SER A 65 12.38 -19.53 -4.16
N MET A 66 12.05 -18.70 -3.14
CA MET A 66 12.87 -17.59 -2.66
C MET A 66 13.80 -17.99 -1.49
N ARG A 67 13.92 -19.27 -1.16
CA ARG A 67 14.82 -19.75 -0.09
C ARG A 67 16.28 -19.93 -0.55
N GLN A 68 16.57 -19.69 -1.80
CA GLN A 68 17.96 -19.66 -2.32
C GLN A 68 18.48 -18.23 -2.27
N LEU A 69 19.76 -18.09 -1.88
CA LEU A 69 20.44 -16.79 -1.90
C LEU A 69 20.91 -16.49 -3.33
N ASP A 70 19.97 -16.18 -4.19
CA ASP A 70 20.19 -15.96 -5.60
C ASP A 70 19.66 -14.57 -6.06
N ARG A 71 19.81 -14.31 -7.33
CA ARG A 71 19.36 -13.08 -7.96
C ARG A 71 17.85 -12.88 -7.85
N MET A 72 17.06 -13.95 -7.94
CA MET A 72 15.60 -13.85 -7.87
C MET A 72 15.16 -13.35 -6.49
N ARG A 73 15.81 -13.87 -5.43
CA ARG A 73 15.56 -13.41 -4.06
C ARG A 73 15.95 -11.95 -3.88
N LEU A 74 17.14 -11.56 -4.38
CA LEU A 74 17.60 -10.19 -4.29
C LEU A 74 16.62 -9.22 -4.96
N ASP A 75 16.16 -9.53 -6.16
CA ASP A 75 15.18 -8.74 -6.89
C ASP A 75 13.81 -8.70 -6.15
N GLN A 76 13.42 -9.79 -5.48
CA GLN A 76 12.18 -9.83 -4.69
C GLN A 76 12.29 -8.97 -3.42
N ILE A 77 13.46 -8.91 -2.77
CA ILE A 77 13.70 -7.99 -1.64
C ILE A 77 13.51 -6.54 -2.11
N PHE A 78 14.09 -6.17 -3.26
CA PHE A 78 13.90 -4.82 -3.83
C PHE A 78 12.45 -4.51 -4.18
N LYS A 79 11.72 -5.44 -4.75
CA LYS A 79 10.29 -5.26 -5.02
C LYS A 79 9.49 -5.06 -3.74
N THR A 80 9.82 -5.83 -2.69
CA THR A 80 9.13 -5.73 -1.40
C THR A 80 9.31 -4.36 -0.78
N ILE A 81 10.54 -3.83 -0.75
CA ILE A 81 10.79 -2.50 -0.19
C ILE A 81 10.21 -1.40 -1.08
N GLU A 82 10.36 -1.47 -2.40
CA GLU A 82 9.79 -0.48 -3.33
C GLU A 82 8.27 -0.39 -3.19
N ARG A 83 7.58 -1.53 -3.12
CA ARG A 83 6.14 -1.59 -2.94
C ARG A 83 5.70 -1.07 -1.56
N SER A 84 6.49 -1.36 -0.52
CA SER A 84 6.24 -0.85 0.83
C SER A 84 6.35 0.66 0.88
N MET A 85 7.40 1.23 0.29
CA MET A 85 7.59 2.69 0.21
C MET A 85 6.48 3.36 -0.63
N GLN A 86 6.10 2.75 -1.74
CA GLN A 86 5.01 3.23 -2.60
C GLN A 86 3.69 3.28 -1.83
N PHE A 87 3.34 2.20 -1.13
CA PHE A 87 2.11 2.14 -0.31
C PHE A 87 2.10 3.22 0.77
N LEU A 88 3.18 3.34 1.55
CA LEU A 88 3.30 4.37 2.60
C LEU A 88 3.17 5.79 2.02
N SER A 89 3.85 6.06 0.91
CA SER A 89 3.79 7.38 0.27
C SER A 89 2.38 7.73 -0.19
N PHE A 90 1.62 6.76 -0.70
CA PHE A 90 0.24 6.97 -1.12
C PHE A 90 -0.70 7.21 0.05
N VAL A 91 -0.54 6.48 1.15
CA VAL A 91 -1.31 6.72 2.37
C VAL A 91 -1.06 8.14 2.91
N MET A 92 0.21 8.54 3.00
CA MET A 92 0.57 9.87 3.49
C MET A 92 0.07 10.99 2.56
N LEU A 93 0.18 10.78 1.25
CA LEU A 93 -0.31 11.73 0.25
C LEU A 93 -1.84 11.86 0.30
N SER A 94 -2.56 10.77 0.44
CA SER A 94 -4.01 10.78 0.59
C SER A 94 -4.44 11.52 1.86
N GLN A 95 -3.73 11.36 2.97
CA GLN A 95 -3.97 12.13 4.17
C GLN A 95 -3.65 13.63 3.94
N LEU A 96 -2.53 13.95 3.29
CA LEU A 96 -2.15 15.33 2.98
C LEU A 96 -3.26 16.05 2.18
N VAL A 97 -3.79 15.40 1.15
CA VAL A 97 -4.89 15.92 0.33
C VAL A 97 -6.16 16.10 1.17
N LYS A 98 -6.53 15.11 1.99
CA LYS A 98 -7.69 15.19 2.88
C LYS A 98 -7.60 16.38 3.84
N GLU A 99 -6.46 16.55 4.52
CA GLU A 99 -6.26 17.65 5.47
C GLU A 99 -6.20 19.00 4.77
N LYS A 100 -5.61 19.08 3.57
CA LYS A 100 -5.59 20.28 2.73
C LYS A 100 -6.99 20.66 2.27
N THR A 101 -7.76 19.74 1.77
CA THR A 101 -9.14 19.97 1.31
C THR A 101 -10.05 20.36 2.48
N GLY A 102 -9.80 19.79 3.67
CA GLY A 102 -10.46 20.17 4.92
C GLY A 102 -10.04 21.50 5.50
N GLY A 103 -9.10 22.23 4.85
CA GLY A 103 -8.63 23.55 5.30
C GLY A 103 -7.75 23.53 6.56
N LYS A 104 -7.27 22.36 6.97
CA LYS A 104 -6.50 22.21 8.20
C LYS A 104 -4.99 22.45 8.03
N ILE A 105 -4.51 22.41 6.79
CA ILE A 105 -3.08 22.58 6.50
C ILE A 105 -2.84 23.51 5.31
N THR A 106 -1.65 24.08 5.29
CA THR A 106 -1.12 24.82 4.12
C THR A 106 0.04 24.04 3.54
N ILE A 107 0.01 23.80 2.24
CA ILE A 107 1.10 23.12 1.53
C ILE A 107 2.18 24.16 1.21
N PRO A 108 3.45 23.96 1.63
CA PRO A 108 4.54 24.88 1.31
C PRO A 108 4.78 24.97 -0.21
N GLU A 109 5.06 26.15 -0.71
CA GLU A 109 5.31 26.39 -2.14
C GLU A 109 6.50 25.55 -2.67
N SER A 110 7.54 25.40 -1.84
CA SER A 110 8.70 24.54 -2.18
C SER A 110 8.29 23.09 -2.42
N PHE A 111 7.40 22.56 -1.57
CA PHE A 111 6.86 21.20 -1.75
C PHE A 111 6.04 21.10 -3.04
N SER A 112 5.15 22.06 -3.31
CA SER A 112 4.30 22.06 -4.51
C SER A 112 5.12 22.08 -5.81
N LYS A 113 6.19 22.89 -5.85
CA LYS A 113 7.12 22.95 -7.01
C LYS A 113 7.85 21.63 -7.24
N GLU A 114 8.38 21.02 -6.19
CA GLU A 114 9.07 19.73 -6.31
C GLU A 114 8.10 18.59 -6.62
N PHE A 115 6.91 18.61 -6.05
CA PHE A 115 5.89 17.59 -6.27
C PHE A 115 5.56 17.44 -7.76
N ASN A 116 5.33 18.53 -8.47
CA ASN A 116 5.07 18.50 -9.92
C ASN A 116 6.16 17.77 -10.70
N ASN A 117 7.42 17.95 -10.32
CA ASN A 117 8.54 17.34 -11.03
C ASN A 117 8.73 15.87 -10.68
N ARG A 118 8.43 15.47 -9.44
CA ARG A 118 8.74 14.14 -8.90
C ARG A 118 7.57 13.17 -9.01
N PHE A 119 6.34 13.67 -8.94
CA PHE A 119 5.17 12.81 -8.83
C PHE A 119 4.69 12.27 -10.18
N LEU A 120 5.01 12.94 -11.28
CA LEU A 120 4.59 12.50 -12.61
C LEU A 120 5.26 11.20 -13.07
N VAL A 121 6.45 10.89 -12.56
CA VAL A 121 7.13 9.61 -12.79
C VAL A 121 7.70 9.13 -11.47
N LEU A 122 7.09 8.12 -10.91
CA LEU A 122 7.46 7.63 -9.58
C LEU A 122 8.67 6.69 -9.65
N THR A 123 9.59 6.92 -8.70
CA THR A 123 10.79 6.10 -8.46
C THR A 123 10.93 5.87 -6.96
N MET A 124 11.77 4.94 -6.55
CA MET A 124 12.06 4.68 -5.14
C MET A 124 12.54 5.96 -4.41
N GLY A 125 13.37 6.78 -5.06
CA GLY A 125 13.80 8.07 -4.52
C GLY A 125 12.65 9.07 -4.34
N ASN A 126 11.67 9.05 -5.24
CA ASN A 126 10.48 9.89 -5.12
C ASN A 126 9.57 9.43 -3.98
N PHE A 127 9.46 8.12 -3.72
CA PHE A 127 8.73 7.62 -2.56
C PHE A 127 9.39 8.04 -1.24
N SER A 128 10.73 7.89 -1.11
CA SER A 128 11.44 8.34 0.08
C SER A 128 11.27 9.83 0.32
N TRP A 129 11.40 10.64 -0.74
CA TRP A 129 11.17 12.07 -0.68
C TRP A 129 9.75 12.42 -0.23
N LEU A 130 8.71 11.78 -0.79
CA LEU A 130 7.31 12.00 -0.39
C LEU A 130 7.09 11.68 1.08
N ILE A 131 7.53 10.50 1.54
CA ILE A 131 7.35 10.06 2.93
C ILE A 131 7.99 11.08 3.89
N ARG A 132 9.23 11.52 3.60
CA ARG A 132 9.93 12.49 4.43
C ARG A 132 9.28 13.87 4.40
N SER A 133 8.99 14.39 3.21
CA SER A 133 8.48 15.76 3.04
C SER A 133 7.08 15.93 3.60
N VAL A 134 6.20 14.96 3.39
CA VAL A 134 4.85 14.98 3.98
C VAL A 134 4.94 14.81 5.49
N GLY A 135 5.83 13.94 5.98
CA GLY A 135 6.08 13.80 7.41
C GLY A 135 6.50 15.11 8.08
N ASN A 136 7.42 15.85 7.46
CA ASN A 136 7.86 17.15 7.94
C ASN A 136 6.69 18.16 7.97
N ILE A 137 5.86 18.22 6.91
CA ILE A 137 4.67 19.09 6.88
C ILE A 137 3.73 18.78 8.06
N PHE A 138 3.50 17.50 8.33
CA PHE A 138 2.63 17.09 9.44
C PHE A 138 3.22 17.45 10.81
N GLU A 139 4.51 17.25 11.00
CA GLU A 139 5.20 17.63 12.26
C GLU A 139 5.20 19.15 12.47
N GLU A 140 5.55 19.95 11.46
CA GLU A 140 5.60 21.40 11.53
C GLU A 140 4.22 22.02 11.80
N GLN A 141 3.17 21.49 11.19
CA GLN A 141 1.81 22.00 11.34
C GLN A 141 0.99 21.28 12.41
N LYS A 142 1.63 20.35 13.15
CA LYS A 142 1.02 19.56 14.24
C LYS A 142 -0.25 18.81 13.81
N VAL A 143 -0.19 18.21 12.62
CA VAL A 143 -1.29 17.41 12.08
C VAL A 143 -1.38 16.10 12.84
N GLU A 144 -2.58 15.73 13.25
CA GLU A 144 -2.85 14.40 13.79
C GLU A 144 -2.73 13.36 12.69
N TRP A 145 -1.85 12.38 12.88
CA TRP A 145 -1.65 11.32 11.90
C TRP A 145 -2.86 10.39 11.85
N PHE A 146 -3.31 10.06 10.65
CA PHE A 146 -4.36 9.05 10.47
C PHE A 146 -3.97 7.72 11.10
N MET A 147 -2.70 7.33 10.96
CA MET A 147 -2.07 6.22 11.68
C MET A 147 -1.07 6.83 12.69
N PRO A 148 -1.43 7.01 13.98
CA PRO A 148 -0.56 7.64 14.97
C PRO A 148 0.81 6.98 15.10
N GLU A 149 0.87 5.67 14.86
CA GLU A 149 2.09 4.88 14.91
C GLU A 149 3.16 5.37 13.90
N MET A 150 2.74 5.99 12.80
CA MET A 150 3.69 6.60 11.84
C MET A 150 4.45 7.75 12.48
N GLY A 151 3.77 8.62 13.22
CA GLY A 151 4.40 9.74 13.93
C GLY A 151 5.43 9.29 14.97
N GLU A 152 5.24 8.11 15.56
CA GLU A 152 6.17 7.52 16.53
C GLU A 152 7.34 6.79 15.83
N SER A 153 7.04 6.03 14.79
CA SER A 153 7.98 5.12 14.12
C SER A 153 8.85 5.80 13.06
N PHE A 154 8.30 6.82 12.37
CA PHE A 154 8.96 7.45 11.23
C PHE A 154 9.83 8.63 11.69
N LYS A 155 11.00 8.29 12.20
CA LYS A 155 12.04 9.23 12.68
C LYS A 155 13.32 9.05 11.85
N ASN A 156 14.35 9.81 12.14
CA ASN A 156 15.61 9.84 11.39
C ASN A 156 16.16 8.43 11.05
N LYS A 157 16.08 7.47 11.97
CA LYS A 157 16.56 6.10 11.73
C LYS A 157 15.76 5.41 10.62
N PHE A 158 14.44 5.62 10.61
CA PHE A 158 13.57 5.06 9.57
C PHE A 158 13.85 5.71 8.21
N TYR A 159 13.92 7.04 8.17
CA TYR A 159 14.23 7.76 6.93
C TYR A 159 15.60 7.37 6.35
N ASN A 160 16.62 7.25 7.20
CA ASN A 160 17.94 6.79 6.75
C ASN A 160 17.91 5.34 6.24
N ALA A 161 17.07 4.48 6.84
CA ALA A 161 16.89 3.12 6.35
C ALA A 161 16.19 3.08 4.98
N LEU A 162 15.27 4.01 4.68
CA LEU A 162 14.69 4.14 3.34
C LEU A 162 15.72 4.64 2.32
N ASP A 163 16.51 5.64 2.70
CA ASP A 163 17.52 6.24 1.81
C ASP A 163 18.62 5.24 1.42
N PHE A 164 18.91 4.26 2.27
CA PHE A 164 19.87 3.18 1.97
C PHE A 164 19.54 2.46 0.64
N TRP A 165 18.27 2.23 0.35
CA TRP A 165 17.86 1.43 -0.80
C TRP A 165 18.01 2.14 -2.15
N ILE A 166 18.12 3.46 -2.17
CA ILE A 166 18.14 4.25 -3.41
C ILE A 166 19.44 4.01 -4.20
N PRO A 167 20.65 4.20 -3.61
CA PRO A 167 21.89 3.92 -4.28
C PRO A 167 22.05 2.42 -4.59
N GLU A 168 21.64 1.53 -3.68
CA GLU A 168 21.75 0.08 -3.86
C GLU A 168 20.94 -0.40 -5.08
N ARG A 169 19.73 0.10 -5.25
CA ARG A 169 18.91 -0.20 -6.44
C ARG A 169 19.55 0.28 -7.72
N ASN A 170 20.14 1.47 -7.72
CA ASN A 170 20.80 2.04 -8.88
C ASN A 170 22.06 1.25 -9.24
N GLU A 171 22.86 0.89 -8.25
CA GLU A 171 24.06 0.07 -8.44
C GLU A 171 23.70 -1.29 -9.06
N ILE A 172 22.76 -2.02 -8.48
CA ILE A 172 22.33 -3.32 -8.98
C ILE A 172 21.70 -3.21 -10.38
N GLY A 173 20.95 -2.12 -10.66
CA GLY A 173 20.38 -1.88 -11.98
C GLY A 173 21.42 -1.62 -13.07
N HIS A 174 22.50 -0.92 -12.74
CA HIS A 174 23.56 -0.58 -13.69
C HIS A 174 24.65 -1.66 -13.82
N TYR A 175 24.97 -2.38 -12.75
CA TYR A 175 26.05 -3.37 -12.69
C TYR A 175 25.55 -4.82 -12.73
N GLN A 176 24.37 -5.07 -13.26
CA GLN A 176 23.74 -6.40 -13.29
C GLN A 176 24.62 -7.54 -13.84
N ILE A 177 25.60 -7.21 -14.67
CA ILE A 177 26.40 -8.19 -15.43
C ILE A 177 27.61 -8.71 -14.63
N ASN A 178 28.01 -8.03 -13.56
CA ASN A 178 29.33 -8.29 -12.91
C ASN A 178 29.23 -8.77 -11.44
N LEU A 179 28.05 -9.01 -10.89
CA LEU A 179 27.94 -9.54 -9.53
C LEU A 179 28.31 -11.04 -9.51
N THR A 180 29.27 -11.40 -8.67
CA THR A 180 29.54 -12.81 -8.40
C THR A 180 28.44 -13.45 -7.58
N GLN A 181 28.36 -14.78 -7.59
CA GLN A 181 27.39 -15.49 -6.74
C GLN A 181 27.63 -15.19 -5.25
N GLU A 182 28.87 -15.09 -4.82
CA GLU A 182 29.24 -14.73 -3.44
C GLU A 182 28.75 -13.33 -3.06
N ASP A 183 28.88 -12.35 -3.96
CA ASP A 183 28.34 -10.99 -3.74
C ASP A 183 26.80 -11.00 -3.61
N ILE A 184 26.12 -11.80 -4.43
CA ILE A 184 24.67 -11.93 -4.38
C ILE A 184 24.22 -12.54 -3.05
N GLU A 185 24.87 -13.63 -2.62
CA GLU A 185 24.59 -14.29 -1.34
C GLU A 185 24.76 -13.34 -0.15
N LYS A 186 25.89 -12.62 -0.12
CA LYS A 186 26.17 -11.63 0.92
C LYS A 186 25.14 -10.52 0.96
N ARG A 187 24.78 -9.98 -0.21
CA ARG A 187 23.76 -8.92 -0.31
C ARG A 187 22.37 -9.42 0.07
N CYS A 188 22.00 -10.65 -0.28
CA CYS A 188 20.72 -11.23 0.15
C CYS A 188 20.59 -11.25 1.68
N VAL A 189 21.64 -11.64 2.40
CA VAL A 189 21.63 -11.66 3.87
C VAL A 189 21.55 -10.25 4.44
N GLU A 190 22.43 -9.35 3.99
CA GLU A 190 22.45 -7.96 4.45
C GLU A 190 21.12 -7.25 4.21
N TYR A 191 20.55 -7.41 3.02
CA TYR A 191 19.32 -6.72 2.64
C TYR A 191 18.09 -7.31 3.32
N GLU A 192 18.09 -8.60 3.66
CA GLU A 192 17.05 -9.18 4.52
C GLU A 192 17.03 -8.51 5.90
N GLU A 193 18.21 -8.27 6.51
CA GLU A 193 18.29 -7.55 7.79
C GLU A 193 17.77 -6.11 7.69
N LYS A 194 18.15 -5.38 6.63
CA LYS A 194 17.66 -4.01 6.39
C LYS A 194 16.15 -3.97 6.14
N LEU A 195 15.64 -4.92 5.36
CA LEU A 195 14.20 -5.06 5.12
C LEU A 195 13.45 -5.40 6.40
N THR A 196 14.01 -6.29 7.24
CA THR A 196 13.44 -6.67 8.54
C THR A 196 13.20 -5.44 9.41
N PHE A 197 14.18 -4.54 9.51
CA PHE A 197 14.03 -3.30 10.28
C PHE A 197 12.86 -2.44 9.76
N ILE A 198 12.72 -2.27 8.44
CA ILE A 198 11.65 -1.47 7.86
C ILE A 198 10.29 -2.12 8.10
N LEU A 199 10.16 -3.42 7.84
CA LEU A 199 8.91 -4.15 8.05
C LEU A 199 8.50 -4.18 9.52
N GLN A 200 9.46 -4.29 10.44
CA GLN A 200 9.22 -4.15 11.87
C GLN A 200 8.60 -2.79 12.19
N LYS A 201 9.14 -1.69 11.62
CA LYS A 201 8.58 -0.34 11.79
C LYS A 201 7.22 -0.14 11.14
N MET A 202 6.86 -0.99 10.19
CA MET A 202 5.56 -1.00 9.50
C MET A 202 4.57 -2.03 10.09
N ALA A 203 4.94 -2.80 11.10
CA ALA A 203 4.11 -3.88 11.64
C ALA A 203 2.74 -3.40 12.17
N PHE A 204 2.62 -2.12 12.55
CA PHE A 204 1.35 -1.49 12.93
C PHE A 204 0.30 -1.54 11.81
N LEU A 205 0.70 -1.69 10.56
CA LEU A 205 -0.23 -1.81 9.43
C LEU A 205 -1.19 -2.98 9.60
N ALA A 206 -0.85 -4.01 10.36
CA ALA A 206 -1.73 -5.14 10.67
C ALA A 206 -3.02 -4.74 11.40
N LYS A 207 -3.04 -3.57 12.05
CA LYS A 207 -4.22 -3.00 12.73
C LYS A 207 -5.24 -2.45 11.72
N TYR A 208 -4.78 -1.92 10.60
CA TYR A 208 -5.58 -1.25 9.58
C TYR A 208 -6.09 -2.23 8.52
N LYS A 209 -7.16 -1.85 7.83
CA LYS A 209 -7.75 -2.69 6.80
C LYS A 209 -7.86 -1.95 5.48
N LEU A 210 -7.29 -2.56 4.44
CA LEU A 210 -7.48 -2.10 3.07
C LEU A 210 -8.72 -2.77 2.52
N VAL A 211 -9.64 -1.98 1.98
CA VAL A 211 -10.92 -2.47 1.45
C VAL A 211 -11.23 -1.82 0.12
N SER A 212 -12.04 -2.50 -0.68
CA SER A 212 -12.59 -1.97 -1.94
C SER A 212 -14.09 -1.84 -1.82
N VAL A 213 -14.63 -0.68 -2.17
CA VAL A 213 -16.08 -0.42 -2.18
C VAL A 213 -16.67 -0.94 -3.48
N LYS A 214 -17.46 -2.03 -3.37
CA LYS A 214 -18.08 -2.69 -4.54
C LYS A 214 -19.38 -2.03 -4.95
N GLU A 215 -20.22 -1.77 -3.99
CA GLU A 215 -21.58 -1.27 -4.25
C GLU A 215 -22.08 -0.43 -3.08
N ILE A 216 -22.83 0.61 -3.41
CA ILE A 216 -23.57 1.44 -2.43
C ILE A 216 -25.02 1.50 -2.88
N LYS A 217 -25.92 0.94 -2.08
CA LYS A 217 -27.40 0.98 -2.31
C LYS A 217 -28.06 1.94 -1.34
N VAL A 218 -28.98 2.75 -1.83
CA VAL A 218 -29.82 3.57 -0.97
C VAL A 218 -31.01 2.74 -0.48
N ILE A 219 -31.18 2.65 0.84
CA ILE A 219 -32.34 2.04 1.49
C ILE A 219 -33.15 3.15 2.12
N LYS A 220 -34.37 3.33 1.63
CA LYS A 220 -35.30 4.35 2.13
C LYS A 220 -36.72 3.83 2.23
N SER A 221 -37.34 3.97 3.39
CA SER A 221 -38.79 3.78 3.60
C SER A 221 -39.50 5.12 3.75
N LYS A 222 -40.86 5.09 3.76
CA LYS A 222 -41.66 6.30 3.93
C LYS A 222 -41.45 7.01 5.27
N VAL A 223 -41.10 6.23 6.31
CA VAL A 223 -41.07 6.70 7.70
C VAL A 223 -39.65 6.75 8.30
N GLN A 224 -38.64 6.34 7.55
CA GLN A 224 -37.24 6.30 8.02
C GLN A 224 -36.36 7.20 7.18
N VAL A 225 -35.31 7.74 7.81
CA VAL A 225 -34.24 8.43 7.12
C VAL A 225 -33.50 7.42 6.22
N ALA A 226 -33.08 7.86 5.03
CA ALA A 226 -32.35 7.02 4.14
C ALA A 226 -31.04 6.55 4.79
N THR A 227 -30.72 5.28 4.58
CA THR A 227 -29.43 4.68 4.94
C THR A 227 -28.75 4.18 3.66
N PHE A 228 -27.45 4.04 3.73
CA PHE A 228 -26.63 3.57 2.62
C PHE A 228 -26.06 2.19 2.98
N HIS A 229 -26.42 1.20 2.18
CA HIS A 229 -25.93 -0.16 2.30
C HIS A 229 -24.68 -0.30 1.45
N HIS A 230 -23.53 -0.48 2.11
CA HIS A 230 -22.24 -0.64 1.47
C HIS A 230 -21.85 -2.12 1.42
N VAL A 231 -21.47 -2.59 0.25
CA VAL A 231 -20.81 -3.88 0.06
C VAL A 231 -19.35 -3.60 -0.22
N ILE A 232 -18.46 -4.10 0.63
CA ILE A 232 -17.03 -3.92 0.53
C ILE A 232 -16.30 -5.26 0.52
N ASP A 233 -15.18 -5.34 -0.17
CA ASP A 233 -14.25 -6.46 -0.14
C ASP A 233 -13.04 -6.12 0.71
N LEU A 234 -12.62 -7.06 1.57
CA LEU A 234 -11.39 -6.95 2.33
C LEU A 234 -10.21 -7.36 1.45
N LEU A 235 -9.35 -6.40 1.12
CA LEU A 235 -8.16 -6.63 0.31
C LEU A 235 -7.03 -7.17 1.18
N ASN A 236 -6.92 -8.48 1.29
CA ASN A 236 -5.83 -9.19 1.95
C ASN A 236 -5.16 -10.17 0.98
N SER A 237 -3.92 -10.54 1.24
CA SER A 237 -3.12 -11.34 0.31
C SER A 237 -3.32 -12.86 0.41
N SER A 238 -4.31 -13.31 1.18
CA SER A 238 -4.46 -14.74 1.47
C SER A 238 -5.29 -15.51 0.45
N ASP A 239 -6.25 -14.85 -0.18
CA ASP A 239 -7.19 -15.50 -1.09
C ASP A 239 -7.44 -14.62 -2.31
N SER A 240 -7.55 -15.25 -3.49
CA SER A 240 -8.04 -14.61 -4.70
C SER A 240 -9.51 -14.19 -4.57
N ASP A 241 -10.23 -14.77 -3.62
CA ASP A 241 -11.61 -14.44 -3.29
C ASP A 241 -11.66 -13.57 -2.05
N PHE A 242 -11.78 -12.26 -2.26
CA PHE A 242 -11.90 -11.29 -1.17
C PHE A 242 -13.19 -11.53 -0.39
N LYS A 243 -13.09 -11.50 0.94
CA LYS A 243 -14.27 -11.63 1.80
C LYS A 243 -15.09 -10.37 1.76
N ALA A 244 -16.31 -10.48 1.25
CA ALA A 244 -17.28 -9.39 1.27
C ALA A 244 -17.76 -9.10 2.70
N LYS A 245 -17.96 -7.83 3.01
CA LYS A 245 -18.59 -7.35 4.23
C LYS A 245 -19.60 -6.26 3.89
N GLU A 246 -20.68 -6.22 4.68
CA GLU A 246 -21.78 -5.29 4.48
C GLU A 246 -21.90 -4.32 5.66
N PHE A 247 -22.21 -3.05 5.35
CA PHE A 247 -22.43 -2.00 6.33
C PHE A 247 -23.72 -1.23 5.96
N ASN A 248 -24.51 -0.88 6.97
CA ASN A 248 -25.62 0.04 6.83
C ASN A 248 -25.30 1.32 7.62
N GLU A 249 -25.02 2.41 6.92
CA GLU A 249 -24.58 3.67 7.50
C GLU A 249 -25.48 4.82 7.06
N ARG A 250 -25.47 5.91 7.84
CA ARG A 250 -26.13 7.16 7.45
C ARG A 250 -25.31 8.00 6.49
N ALA A 251 -24.00 7.90 6.59
CA ALA A 251 -23.06 8.49 5.64
C ALA A 251 -22.74 7.51 4.51
N TYR A 252 -22.21 8.00 3.42
CA TYR A 252 -21.72 7.18 2.30
C TYR A 252 -20.28 7.53 1.97
N THR A 253 -19.59 6.55 1.40
CA THR A 253 -18.26 6.71 0.83
C THR A 253 -18.37 6.90 -0.68
N GLU A 254 -17.22 7.03 -1.36
CA GLU A 254 -17.18 7.04 -2.81
C GLU A 254 -17.27 5.61 -3.36
N SER A 255 -18.08 5.41 -4.40
CA SER A 255 -18.17 4.13 -5.11
C SER A 255 -16.87 3.78 -5.81
N HIS A 256 -16.57 2.49 -5.92
CA HIS A 256 -15.39 1.96 -6.62
C HIS A 256 -14.03 2.44 -6.04
N SER A 257 -14.03 2.93 -4.81
CA SER A 257 -12.83 3.43 -4.15
C SER A 257 -12.12 2.35 -3.34
N VAL A 258 -10.79 2.48 -3.25
CA VAL A 258 -9.96 1.71 -2.33
C VAL A 258 -9.75 2.54 -1.06
N LEU A 259 -10.19 2.03 0.06
CA LEU A 259 -10.16 2.72 1.34
C LEU A 259 -9.20 2.03 2.32
N LEU A 260 -8.45 2.82 3.08
CA LEU A 260 -7.73 2.36 4.27
C LEU A 260 -8.54 2.73 5.51
N MET A 261 -9.03 1.71 6.23
CA MET A 261 -9.91 1.87 7.38
C MET A 261 -9.18 1.64 8.70
N LYS A 262 -9.48 2.42 9.73
CA LYS A 262 -9.00 2.17 11.10
C LYS A 262 -9.70 0.98 11.74
N THR A 263 -10.97 0.78 11.44
CA THR A 263 -11.78 -0.29 12.01
C THR A 263 -12.75 -0.85 10.98
N MET A 264 -13.12 -2.13 11.15
CA MET A 264 -14.18 -2.77 10.38
C MET A 264 -15.55 -2.70 11.09
N LYS A 265 -15.75 -1.77 12.03
CA LYS A 265 -17.00 -1.60 12.76
C LYS A 265 -17.88 -0.50 12.17
N SER A 266 -17.27 0.53 11.59
CA SER A 266 -17.98 1.63 10.92
C SER A 266 -17.13 2.20 9.78
N LEU A 267 -17.78 2.97 8.90
CA LEU A 267 -17.15 3.70 7.79
C LEU A 267 -16.78 5.16 8.16
N GLU A 268 -16.72 5.51 9.44
CA GLU A 268 -16.48 6.90 9.85
C GLU A 268 -15.01 7.34 9.69
N GLU A 269 -14.08 6.40 9.93
CA GLU A 269 -12.65 6.71 9.92
C GLU A 269 -11.91 5.94 8.83
N TYR A 270 -11.78 6.57 7.67
CA TYR A 270 -11.03 6.02 6.55
C TYR A 270 -10.22 7.09 5.80
N LEU A 271 -9.23 6.63 5.03
CA LEU A 271 -8.59 7.39 3.95
C LEU A 271 -8.97 6.76 2.62
N ASN A 272 -9.43 7.59 1.68
CA ASN A 272 -9.61 7.18 0.30
C ASN A 272 -8.24 7.21 -0.40
N LEU A 273 -7.79 6.07 -0.90
CA LEU A 273 -6.51 5.92 -1.60
C LEU A 273 -6.66 6.02 -3.13
N SER A 274 -7.89 6.05 -3.65
CA SER A 274 -8.12 6.33 -5.07
C SER A 274 -7.81 7.80 -5.37
N PRO A 275 -7.29 8.13 -6.54
CA PRO A 275 -6.97 7.26 -7.68
C PRO A 275 -5.57 6.63 -7.62
N LEU A 276 -4.82 6.72 -6.52
CA LEU A 276 -3.46 6.18 -6.41
C LEU A 276 -3.41 4.66 -6.34
N ILE A 277 -4.43 4.06 -5.74
CA ILE A 277 -4.65 2.61 -5.71
C ILE A 277 -6.07 2.35 -6.19
N ILE A 278 -6.22 1.46 -7.16
CA ILE A 278 -7.51 1.09 -7.73
C ILE A 278 -7.68 -0.42 -7.75
N ASP A 279 -8.93 -0.86 -7.69
CA ASP A 279 -9.33 -2.26 -7.80
C ASP A 279 -10.14 -2.47 -9.08
N THR A 280 -9.53 -3.10 -10.09
CA THR A 280 -10.20 -3.32 -11.37
C THR A 280 -11.32 -4.35 -11.32
N SER A 281 -11.46 -5.09 -10.21
CA SER A 281 -12.58 -6.01 -10.03
C SER A 281 -13.91 -5.31 -9.75
N THR A 282 -13.87 -4.04 -9.32
CA THR A 282 -15.05 -3.19 -9.10
C THR A 282 -15.47 -2.42 -10.34
N GLU A 283 -14.55 -2.26 -11.28
CA GLU A 283 -14.74 -1.44 -12.44
C GLU A 283 -15.72 -2.05 -13.43
N ILE A 284 -16.62 -1.24 -13.95
CA ILE A 284 -17.53 -1.66 -14.99
C ILE A 284 -16.77 -1.60 -16.30
N LEU A 285 -16.46 -2.75 -16.89
CA LEU A 285 -15.89 -2.84 -18.21
C LEU A 285 -16.93 -2.38 -19.26
N ASP A 286 -16.51 -1.61 -20.26
CA ASP A 286 -17.36 -1.39 -21.42
C ASP A 286 -17.47 -2.72 -22.18
N THR A 287 -18.66 -3.30 -22.17
CA THR A 287 -18.93 -4.62 -22.79
C THR A 287 -18.77 -4.62 -24.31
N LYS A 288 -18.60 -3.46 -24.95
CA LYS A 288 -18.42 -3.32 -26.40
C LYS A 288 -16.99 -3.57 -26.87
N GLU A 289 -16.01 -3.38 -25.99
CA GLU A 289 -14.61 -3.64 -26.29
C GLU A 289 -14.13 -4.82 -25.46
N LYS A 290 -13.67 -5.87 -26.13
CA LYS A 290 -13.09 -7.07 -25.48
C LYS A 290 -11.66 -6.77 -25.04
N PHE A 291 -11.50 -5.99 -23.98
CA PHE A 291 -10.21 -5.86 -23.32
C PHE A 291 -10.16 -6.85 -22.15
N ASP A 292 -9.14 -7.68 -22.15
CA ASP A 292 -8.90 -8.65 -21.07
C ASP A 292 -8.17 -7.94 -19.92
N ILE A 293 -8.87 -7.01 -19.24
CA ILE A 293 -8.34 -6.41 -18.01
C ILE A 293 -8.47 -7.46 -16.92
N LYS A 294 -7.34 -7.96 -16.46
CA LYS A 294 -7.30 -8.89 -15.33
C LYS A 294 -7.74 -8.18 -14.06
N LYS A 295 -8.49 -8.87 -13.23
CA LYS A 295 -8.87 -8.41 -11.89
C LYS A 295 -7.62 -8.36 -11.02
N ASP A 296 -7.23 -7.17 -10.60
CA ASP A 296 -6.06 -6.95 -9.73
C ASP A 296 -6.18 -5.60 -9.04
N ILE A 297 -5.36 -5.43 -8.02
CA ILE A 297 -5.12 -4.12 -7.41
C ILE A 297 -3.98 -3.45 -8.16
N PHE A 298 -4.26 -2.30 -8.73
CA PHE A 298 -3.31 -1.51 -9.47
C PHE A 298 -2.86 -0.29 -8.68
N MET A 299 -1.57 0.02 -8.76
CA MET A 299 -0.96 1.18 -8.12
C MET A 299 -0.45 2.16 -9.17
N TYR A 300 -0.73 3.44 -8.98
CA TYR A 300 -0.24 4.51 -9.84
C TYR A 300 1.27 4.46 -9.98
N SER A 301 1.75 4.60 -11.21
CA SER A 301 3.18 4.56 -11.54
C SER A 301 3.68 5.84 -12.21
N LYS A 302 2.95 6.33 -13.22
CA LYS A 302 3.33 7.57 -13.90
C LYS A 302 2.14 8.19 -14.64
N TYR A 303 2.25 9.51 -14.87
CA TYR A 303 1.35 10.29 -15.70
C TYR A 303 2.17 10.96 -16.80
N ARG A 304 1.82 10.70 -18.05
CA ARG A 304 2.51 11.25 -19.19
C ARG A 304 1.55 11.36 -20.39
N ASN A 305 1.61 12.49 -21.12
CA ASN A 305 0.76 12.75 -22.30
C ASN A 305 -0.74 12.54 -22.00
N ASP A 306 -1.20 13.08 -20.88
CA ASP A 306 -2.57 12.94 -20.38
C ASP A 306 -3.04 11.49 -20.15
N GLN A 307 -2.11 10.59 -19.92
CA GLN A 307 -2.41 9.18 -19.65
C GLN A 307 -1.87 8.76 -18.29
N LEU A 308 -2.75 8.13 -17.51
CA LEU A 308 -2.41 7.46 -16.27
C LEU A 308 -1.89 6.06 -16.56
N MET A 309 -0.77 5.71 -15.95
CA MET A 309 -0.19 4.38 -16.04
C MET A 309 -0.12 3.77 -14.66
N TYR A 310 -0.61 2.56 -14.55
CA TYR A 310 -0.63 1.78 -13.33
C TYR A 310 0.17 0.49 -13.49
N LEU A 311 0.61 -0.06 -12.38
CA LEU A 311 1.26 -1.37 -12.29
C LEU A 311 0.40 -2.27 -11.40
N GLY A 312 0.03 -3.42 -11.91
CA GLY A 312 -0.66 -4.45 -11.14
C GLY A 312 0.23 -5.02 -10.04
N THR A 313 -0.41 -5.51 -9.00
CA THR A 313 0.29 -6.17 -7.89
C THR A 313 0.55 -7.64 -8.16
N GLU A 314 -0.40 -8.34 -8.80
CA GLU A 314 -0.28 -9.74 -9.22
C GLU A 314 0.07 -9.86 -10.70
N VAL A 315 -0.53 -9.02 -11.53
CA VAL A 315 -0.39 -9.06 -12.99
C VAL A 315 0.90 -8.35 -13.39
N THR A 316 1.83 -9.09 -13.99
CA THR A 316 3.11 -8.53 -14.49
C THR A 316 2.98 -7.92 -15.89
N GLU A 317 1.89 -8.21 -16.60
CA GLU A 317 1.63 -7.69 -17.94
C GLU A 317 1.13 -6.25 -17.88
N LYS A 318 1.50 -5.45 -18.88
CA LYS A 318 0.98 -4.09 -19.02
C LYS A 318 -0.48 -4.14 -19.42
N CYS A 319 -1.35 -3.67 -18.55
CA CYS A 319 -2.77 -3.48 -18.87
C CYS A 319 -3.02 -2.05 -19.33
N ASP A 320 -3.75 -1.88 -20.41
CA ASP A 320 -4.24 -0.56 -20.84
C ASP A 320 -5.55 -0.25 -20.10
N LEU A 321 -5.46 0.55 -19.06
CA LEU A 321 -6.60 0.90 -18.23
C LEU A 321 -7.53 1.95 -18.88
N ARG A 322 -7.18 2.50 -20.06
CA ARG A 322 -8.07 3.42 -20.79
C ARG A 322 -9.36 2.76 -21.25
N SER A 323 -9.38 1.45 -21.30
CA SER A 323 -10.59 0.67 -21.58
C SER A 323 -11.56 0.55 -20.40
N LEU A 324 -11.20 1.02 -19.21
CA LEU A 324 -12.15 1.11 -18.10
C LEU A 324 -13.21 2.16 -18.40
N LYS A 325 -14.47 1.83 -18.16
CA LYS A 325 -15.60 2.74 -18.40
C LYS A 325 -15.49 4.07 -17.64
N ASN A 326 -14.88 4.04 -16.47
CA ASN A 326 -14.70 5.21 -15.60
C ASN A 326 -13.27 5.79 -15.67
N TYR A 327 -12.49 5.47 -16.71
CA TYR A 327 -11.12 6.00 -16.86
C TYR A 327 -11.08 7.53 -16.82
N ASP A 328 -12.04 8.21 -17.45
CA ASP A 328 -12.14 9.68 -17.44
C ASP A 328 -12.37 10.21 -16.00
N VAL A 329 -13.14 9.49 -15.18
CA VAL A 329 -13.34 9.84 -13.77
C VAL A 329 -12.03 9.70 -13.00
N LEU A 330 -11.30 8.60 -13.18
CA LEU A 330 -9.97 8.40 -12.57
C LEU A 330 -8.99 9.51 -12.97
N LEU A 331 -9.01 9.92 -14.23
CA LEU A 331 -8.17 11.00 -14.74
C LEU A 331 -8.55 12.34 -14.09
N MET A 332 -9.85 12.62 -13.95
CA MET A 332 -10.33 13.80 -13.24
C MET A 332 -9.92 13.81 -11.77
N GLU A 333 -10.11 12.71 -11.05
CA GLU A 333 -9.70 12.58 -9.65
C GLU A 333 -8.19 12.78 -9.48
N PHE A 334 -7.40 12.23 -10.39
CA PHE A 334 -5.96 12.43 -10.38
C PHE A 334 -5.56 13.89 -10.60
N ARG A 335 -6.21 14.59 -11.54
CA ARG A 335 -6.00 16.01 -11.79
C ARG A 335 -6.44 16.86 -10.60
N GLN A 336 -7.52 16.51 -9.93
CA GLN A 336 -7.96 17.17 -8.68
C GLN A 336 -6.93 16.99 -7.56
N LEU A 337 -6.36 15.78 -7.42
CA LEU A 337 -5.27 15.53 -6.47
C LEU A 337 -4.06 16.41 -6.79
N LEU A 338 -3.63 16.50 -8.04
CA LEU A 338 -2.54 17.39 -8.46
C LEU A 338 -2.86 18.84 -8.13
N SER A 339 -4.05 19.32 -8.50
CA SER A 339 -4.50 20.70 -8.25
C SER A 339 -4.55 21.03 -6.76
N ALA A 340 -5.04 20.13 -5.92
CA ALA A 340 -5.08 20.31 -4.48
C ALA A 340 -3.70 20.54 -3.85
N ILE A 341 -2.66 19.92 -4.42
CA ILE A 341 -1.29 20.02 -3.92
C ILE A 341 -0.55 21.20 -4.54
N THR A 342 -0.71 21.42 -5.84
CA THR A 342 0.08 22.42 -6.58
C THR A 342 -0.57 23.80 -6.61
N GLY A 343 -1.88 23.88 -6.33
CA GLY A 343 -2.65 25.11 -6.46
C GLY A 343 -2.87 25.56 -7.90
N THR A 344 -2.46 24.76 -8.90
CA THR A 344 -2.67 25.07 -10.31
C THR A 344 -3.97 24.43 -10.80
N GLU A 345 -4.84 25.26 -11.40
CA GLU A 345 -6.02 24.71 -12.09
C GLU A 345 -5.57 23.82 -13.26
N GLN A 346 -5.95 22.57 -13.22
CA GLN A 346 -5.77 21.67 -14.36
C GLN A 346 -6.95 21.86 -15.32
N PRO A 347 -6.73 21.84 -16.65
CA PRO A 347 -7.83 22.00 -17.59
C PRO A 347 -8.92 20.95 -17.32
N ALA A 348 -10.17 21.42 -17.31
CA ALA A 348 -11.32 20.52 -17.30
C ALA A 348 -11.29 19.62 -18.56
N VAL A 349 -11.70 18.35 -18.41
CA VAL A 349 -11.82 17.41 -19.53
C VAL A 349 -12.98 17.80 -20.42
#